data_3d63df8759d4a9bb1cabd333bbf637d7
#
_entry.id   3d63df8759d4a9bb1cabd333bbf637d7
#
_cell.length_a   1.000
_cell.length_b   1.000
_cell.length_c   1.000
_cell.angle_alpha   90.00
_cell.angle_beta   90.00
_cell.angle_gamma   90.00
#
_symmetry.space_group_name_H-M   'P 1'
#
loop_
_entity.id
_entity.type
_entity.pdbx_description
1 polymer ?
#
loop_
_entity_poly.entity_id
_entity_poly.type
_entity_poly.pdbx_seq_one_letter_code
_entity_poly.pdbx_strand_id
1 'polypeptide(L)'
;TDLVIESREVVGAGQFPIKKMPCRVSSIDKPAPDVAVLKLQLPANDRLQYHAGQYVEFILRDGSRRSYSMANAPHTQEAQPGIELHIRHMPGGKFTDHVFGAMKEKDILRMEGPFGSFFLRDDTDKPIVLLASGTGFAPIKAIIEHLRHKGITRPTHFYWGGRRPADLY
;
A
#
# COMPACT_ATOMS: atom_id res chain seq x y z
N THR A 1 -10.30 21.82 -39.36
CA THR A 1 -11.12 21.60 -38.14
C THR A 1 -10.17 21.17 -37.03
N ASP A 2 -9.94 22.05 -36.09
CA ASP A 2 -9.02 21.82 -34.98
C ASP A 2 -9.78 20.97 -33.95
N LEU A 3 -9.16 19.86 -33.49
CA LEU A 3 -9.69 19.04 -32.42
C LEU A 3 -9.15 19.59 -31.11
N VAL A 4 -10.02 20.12 -30.27
CA VAL A 4 -9.69 20.54 -28.92
C VAL A 4 -9.95 19.37 -28.00
N ILE A 5 -8.88 18.86 -27.35
CA ILE A 5 -8.96 17.83 -26.33
C ILE A 5 -8.76 18.52 -24.98
N GLU A 6 -9.82 18.54 -24.17
CA GLU A 6 -9.71 18.90 -22.76
C GLU A 6 -9.39 17.65 -21.94
N SER A 7 -8.23 17.65 -21.30
CA SER A 7 -7.90 16.65 -20.29
C SER A 7 -7.97 17.28 -18.90
N ARG A 8 -8.70 16.63 -18.00
CA ARG A 8 -8.79 17.08 -16.60
C ARG A 8 -7.60 16.62 -15.74
N GLU A 9 -6.84 15.65 -16.23
CA GLU A 9 -5.65 15.15 -15.54
C GLU A 9 -4.52 14.99 -16.55
N VAL A 10 -3.36 15.56 -16.21
CA VAL A 10 -2.11 15.34 -16.95
C VAL A 10 -1.24 14.42 -16.11
N VAL A 11 -1.05 13.20 -16.58
CA VAL A 11 -0.20 12.21 -15.92
C VAL A 11 1.10 12.08 -16.71
N GLY A 12 2.25 12.22 -16.05
CA GLY A 12 3.55 12.00 -16.66
C GLY A 12 3.75 10.53 -17.07
N ALA A 13 4.67 10.30 -18.01
CA ALA A 13 5.01 8.94 -18.43
C ALA A 13 5.49 8.09 -17.24
N GLY A 14 4.91 6.89 -17.07
CA GLY A 14 5.20 5.99 -15.95
C GLY A 14 4.52 6.36 -14.63
N GLN A 15 3.69 7.39 -14.62
CA GLN A 15 2.86 7.75 -13.46
C GLN A 15 1.44 7.22 -13.64
N PHE A 16 0.78 6.92 -12.50
CA PHE A 16 -0.62 6.54 -12.48
C PHE A 16 -1.50 7.68 -11.96
N PRO A 17 -2.75 7.78 -12.43
CA PRO A 17 -3.66 8.82 -11.95
C PRO A 17 -3.96 8.65 -10.47
N ILE A 18 -3.97 9.77 -9.75
CA ILE A 18 -4.39 9.80 -8.33
C ILE A 18 -5.91 9.80 -8.30
N LYS A 19 -6.48 8.87 -7.53
CA LYS A 19 -7.92 8.70 -7.39
C LYS A 19 -8.35 8.75 -5.95
N LYS A 20 -9.51 9.37 -5.70
CA LYS A 20 -10.25 9.22 -4.44
C LYS A 20 -11.28 8.11 -4.63
N MET A 21 -11.31 7.17 -3.70
CA MET A 21 -12.28 6.08 -3.76
C MET A 21 -12.65 5.57 -2.37
N PRO A 22 -13.85 4.99 -2.23
CA PRO A 22 -14.19 4.22 -1.05
C PRO A 22 -13.49 2.87 -1.10
N CYS A 23 -13.21 2.29 0.07
CA CYS A 23 -12.77 0.92 0.19
C CYS A 23 -13.45 0.27 1.38
N ARG A 24 -13.59 -1.06 1.32
CA ARG A 24 -14.28 -1.84 2.34
C ARG A 24 -13.29 -2.72 3.08
N VAL A 25 -13.34 -2.71 4.39
CA VAL A 25 -12.56 -3.65 5.22
C VAL A 25 -13.03 -5.07 4.94
N SER A 26 -12.14 -5.92 4.41
CA SER A 26 -12.41 -7.33 4.16
C SER A 26 -11.87 -8.24 5.25
N SER A 27 -10.73 -7.90 5.86
CA SER A 27 -10.22 -8.62 7.03
C SER A 27 -9.29 -7.74 7.88
N ILE A 28 -9.20 -8.09 9.16
CA ILE A 28 -8.27 -7.48 10.12
C ILE A 28 -7.61 -8.62 10.88
N ASP A 29 -6.33 -8.87 10.60
CA ASP A 29 -5.54 -9.87 11.28
C ASP A 29 -4.49 -9.19 12.16
N LYS A 30 -4.17 -9.77 13.31
CA LYS A 30 -3.18 -9.23 14.24
C LYS A 30 -2.04 -10.22 14.44
N PRO A 31 -1.03 -10.23 13.57
CA PRO A 31 0.11 -11.15 13.70
C PRO A 31 1.02 -10.83 14.88
N ALA A 32 0.91 -9.62 15.44
CA ALA A 32 1.58 -9.19 16.65
C ALA A 32 0.63 -8.33 17.50
N PRO A 33 0.88 -8.14 18.81
CA PRO A 33 -0.01 -7.37 19.69
C PRO A 33 -0.23 -5.92 19.22
N ASP A 34 0.76 -5.33 18.55
CA ASP A 34 0.74 -3.94 18.09
C ASP A 34 0.77 -3.79 16.58
N VAL A 35 0.55 -4.87 15.81
CA VAL A 35 0.51 -4.85 14.35
C VAL A 35 -0.79 -5.47 13.85
N ALA A 36 -1.49 -4.75 12.97
CA ALA A 36 -2.65 -5.25 12.24
C ALA A 36 -2.33 -5.33 10.75
N VAL A 37 -2.68 -6.45 10.13
CA VAL A 37 -2.73 -6.61 8.68
C VAL A 37 -4.16 -6.36 8.25
N LEU A 38 -4.37 -5.25 7.58
CA LEU A 38 -5.67 -4.79 7.11
C LEU A 38 -5.80 -5.06 5.61
N LYS A 39 -6.78 -5.84 5.21
CA LYS A 39 -7.12 -6.04 3.81
C LYS A 39 -8.36 -5.24 3.46
N LEU A 40 -8.27 -4.50 2.36
CA LEU A 40 -9.31 -3.61 1.87
C LEU A 40 -9.72 -4.01 0.47
N GLN A 41 -11.01 -4.21 0.27
CA GLN A 41 -11.59 -4.43 -1.04
C GLN A 41 -11.84 -3.08 -1.72
N LEU A 42 -11.44 -2.97 -2.97
CA LEU A 42 -11.68 -1.81 -3.83
C LEU A 42 -12.93 -2.03 -4.68
N PRO A 43 -13.56 -0.95 -5.22
CA PRO A 43 -14.65 -1.08 -6.16
C PRO A 43 -14.26 -1.93 -7.38
N ALA A 44 -15.12 -2.84 -7.79
CA ALA A 44 -14.83 -3.77 -8.89
C ALA A 44 -14.62 -3.08 -10.25
N ASN A 45 -15.22 -1.93 -10.43
CA ASN A 45 -15.19 -1.14 -11.67
C ASN A 45 -14.18 0.02 -11.65
N ASP A 46 -13.43 0.17 -10.57
CA ASP A 46 -12.48 1.27 -10.42
C ASP A 46 -11.18 0.76 -9.77
N ARG A 47 -10.33 0.17 -10.61
CA ARG A 47 -9.04 -0.37 -10.16
C ARG A 47 -8.07 0.74 -9.79
N LEU A 48 -7.35 0.54 -8.71
CA LEU A 48 -6.19 1.35 -8.35
C LEU A 48 -4.97 0.84 -9.10
N GLN A 49 -4.38 1.68 -9.95
CA GLN A 49 -3.08 1.42 -10.57
C GLN A 49 -1.99 2.03 -9.68
N TYR A 50 -0.95 1.27 -9.37
CA TYR A 50 0.17 1.73 -8.54
C TYR A 50 1.44 0.93 -8.80
N HIS A 51 2.57 1.48 -8.38
CA HIS A 51 3.84 0.75 -8.29
C HIS A 51 3.99 0.10 -6.92
N ALA A 52 4.49 -1.12 -6.87
CA ALA A 52 4.83 -1.78 -5.61
C ALA A 52 5.79 -0.93 -4.78
N GLY A 53 5.40 -0.56 -3.57
CA GLY A 53 6.12 0.36 -2.69
C GLY A 53 5.46 1.71 -2.47
N GLN A 54 4.51 2.10 -3.32
CA GLN A 54 3.73 3.32 -3.12
C GLN A 54 2.73 3.20 -1.98
N TYR A 55 2.21 4.33 -1.54
CA TYR A 55 1.27 4.44 -0.42
C TYR A 55 -0.06 5.08 -0.84
N VAL A 56 -1.05 4.93 0.02
CA VAL A 56 -2.33 5.62 -0.03
C VAL A 56 -2.53 6.46 1.22
N GLU A 57 -3.41 7.45 1.13
CA GLU A 57 -3.83 8.25 2.26
C GLU A 57 -5.29 7.99 2.59
N PHE A 58 -5.57 7.73 3.86
CA PHE A 58 -6.94 7.69 4.38
C PHE A 58 -7.38 9.08 4.79
N ILE A 59 -8.60 9.44 4.41
CA ILE A 59 -9.24 10.70 4.74
C ILE A 59 -10.22 10.42 5.88
N LEU A 60 -9.90 10.92 7.07
CA LEU A 60 -10.71 10.75 8.26
C LEU A 60 -11.90 11.72 8.27
N ARG A 61 -12.85 11.49 9.16
CA ARG A 61 -14.08 12.32 9.26
C ARG A 61 -13.81 13.79 9.53
N ASP A 62 -12.73 14.09 10.24
CA ASP A 62 -12.30 15.48 10.53
C ASP A 62 -11.44 16.10 9.42
N GLY A 63 -11.28 15.40 8.28
CA GLY A 63 -10.47 15.83 7.16
C GLY A 63 -8.97 15.56 7.32
N SER A 64 -8.52 15.08 8.47
CA SER A 64 -7.12 14.69 8.65
C SER A 64 -6.78 13.45 7.82
N ARG A 65 -5.50 13.31 7.45
CA ARG A 65 -5.02 12.24 6.59
C ARG A 65 -4.00 11.36 7.29
N ARG A 66 -3.98 10.08 6.92
CA ARG A 66 -2.99 9.10 7.39
C ARG A 66 -2.49 8.28 6.21
N SER A 67 -1.19 8.20 6.08
CA SER A 67 -0.51 7.52 4.97
C SER A 67 -0.07 6.12 5.35
N TYR A 68 -0.33 5.16 4.47
CA TYR A 68 0.12 3.78 4.64
C TYR A 68 0.58 3.19 3.31
N SER A 69 1.77 2.58 3.31
CA SER A 69 2.28 1.88 2.14
C SER A 69 1.48 0.61 1.87
N MET A 70 1.22 0.34 0.61
CA MET A 70 0.57 -0.89 0.19
C MET A 70 1.55 -2.05 0.28
N ALA A 71 1.12 -3.13 0.91
CA ALA A 71 1.94 -4.31 1.21
C ALA A 71 1.81 -5.42 0.18
N ASN A 72 0.93 -5.28 -0.79
CA ASN A 72 0.76 -6.22 -1.88
C ASN A 72 1.15 -5.59 -3.23
N ALA A 73 1.70 -6.41 -4.11
CA ALA A 73 2.04 -5.97 -5.46
C ALA A 73 0.78 -5.78 -6.34
N PRO A 74 0.82 -4.88 -7.34
CA PRO A 74 -0.34 -4.58 -8.18
C PRO A 74 -0.97 -5.79 -8.85
N HIS A 75 -0.18 -6.77 -9.29
CA HIS A 75 -0.69 -7.96 -9.99
C HIS A 75 -1.60 -8.84 -9.12
N THR A 76 -1.48 -8.76 -7.79
CA THR A 76 -2.32 -9.55 -6.88
C THR A 76 -3.79 -9.16 -6.96
N GLN A 77 -4.10 -7.95 -7.44
CA GLN A 77 -5.47 -7.48 -7.63
C GLN A 77 -6.23 -8.23 -8.75
N GLU A 78 -5.53 -8.93 -9.64
CA GLU A 78 -6.17 -9.75 -10.68
C GLU A 78 -6.93 -10.94 -10.07
N ALA A 79 -6.35 -11.55 -9.04
CA ALA A 79 -6.97 -12.66 -8.34
C ALA A 79 -7.94 -12.18 -7.24
N GLN A 80 -7.60 -11.11 -6.56
CA GLN A 80 -8.38 -10.56 -5.45
C GLN A 80 -8.29 -9.02 -5.45
N PRO A 81 -9.32 -8.32 -5.97
CA PRO A 81 -9.30 -6.86 -6.02
C PRO A 81 -9.19 -6.26 -4.63
N GLY A 82 -8.08 -5.58 -4.37
CA GLY A 82 -7.86 -4.95 -3.08
C GLY A 82 -6.41 -4.62 -2.79
N ILE A 83 -6.22 -3.98 -1.66
CA ILE A 83 -4.92 -3.63 -1.12
C ILE A 83 -4.75 -4.19 0.30
N GLU A 84 -3.51 -4.46 0.64
CA GLU A 84 -3.10 -4.90 1.98
C GLU A 84 -2.25 -3.82 2.63
N LEU A 85 -2.51 -3.55 3.91
CA LEU A 85 -1.78 -2.57 4.70
C LEU A 85 -1.31 -3.21 6.00
N HIS A 86 -0.12 -2.82 6.46
CA HIS A 86 0.40 -3.20 7.77
C HIS A 86 0.38 -1.97 8.68
N ILE A 87 -0.40 -2.04 9.74
CA ILE A 87 -0.67 -0.90 10.61
C ILE A 87 -0.13 -1.19 12.00
N ARG A 88 0.80 -0.35 12.45
CA ARG A 88 1.30 -0.39 13.81
C ARG A 88 0.42 0.46 14.71
N HIS A 89 0.00 -0.09 15.85
CA HIS A 89 -0.74 0.66 16.85
C HIS A 89 0.14 1.77 17.45
N MET A 90 -0.35 2.98 17.32
CA MET A 90 0.21 4.18 17.96
C MET A 90 -0.81 4.69 18.97
N PRO A 91 -0.72 4.33 20.26
CA PRO A 91 -1.70 4.74 21.27
C PRO A 91 -1.93 6.26 21.25
N GLY A 92 -3.21 6.66 21.22
CA GLY A 92 -3.62 8.05 21.04
C GLY A 92 -3.79 8.49 19.59
N GLY A 93 -3.35 7.68 18.61
CA GLY A 93 -3.55 7.95 17.18
C GLY A 93 -5.01 7.68 16.77
N LYS A 94 -5.68 8.67 16.20
CA LYS A 94 -7.10 8.57 15.82
C LYS A 94 -7.39 7.37 14.92
N PHE A 95 -6.58 7.15 13.90
CA PHE A 95 -6.79 6.06 12.95
C PHE A 95 -6.36 4.72 13.54
N THR A 96 -5.18 4.64 14.16
CA THR A 96 -4.69 3.36 14.71
C THR A 96 -5.52 2.88 15.89
N ASP A 97 -5.98 3.77 16.77
CA ASP A 97 -6.90 3.41 17.85
C ASP A 97 -8.22 2.87 17.30
N HIS A 98 -8.72 3.43 16.20
CA HIS A 98 -9.90 2.92 15.52
C HIS A 98 -9.66 1.52 14.93
N VAL A 99 -8.54 1.30 14.25
CA VAL A 99 -8.16 -0.01 13.67
C VAL A 99 -8.07 -1.08 14.74
N PHE A 100 -7.47 -0.77 15.89
CA PHE A 100 -7.29 -1.72 17.00
C PHE A 100 -8.48 -1.81 17.97
N GLY A 101 -9.47 -0.96 17.80
CA GLY A 101 -10.65 -0.91 18.67
C GLY A 101 -11.96 -1.19 17.93
N ALA A 102 -12.56 -0.16 17.36
CA ALA A 102 -13.93 -0.19 16.84
C ALA A 102 -14.05 -0.68 15.38
N MET A 103 -12.96 -0.69 14.61
CA MET A 103 -13.00 -1.11 13.20
C MET A 103 -13.38 -2.58 13.08
N LYS A 104 -14.25 -2.88 12.14
CA LYS A 104 -14.72 -4.24 11.85
C LYS A 104 -14.83 -4.48 10.35
N GLU A 105 -14.92 -5.73 9.96
CA GLU A 105 -15.20 -6.12 8.58
C GLU A 105 -16.45 -5.43 8.07
N LYS A 106 -16.44 -5.11 6.78
CA LYS A 106 -17.45 -4.35 6.04
C LYS A 106 -17.47 -2.85 6.30
N ASP A 107 -16.71 -2.33 7.26
CA ASP A 107 -16.56 -0.89 7.42
C ASP A 107 -16.03 -0.25 6.15
N ILE A 108 -16.51 0.96 5.84
CA ILE A 108 -16.11 1.73 4.67
C ILE A 108 -15.15 2.84 5.09
N LEU A 109 -14.03 2.90 4.38
CA LEU A 109 -13.04 3.95 4.51
C LEU A 109 -12.96 4.77 3.21
N ARG A 110 -12.46 5.97 3.30
CA ARG A 110 -12.16 6.82 2.14
C ARG A 110 -10.66 6.95 2.00
N MET A 111 -10.17 6.70 0.80
CA MET A 111 -8.75 6.81 0.51
C MET A 111 -8.48 7.59 -0.77
N GLU A 112 -7.25 8.03 -0.91
CA GLU A 112 -6.71 8.66 -2.10
C GLU A 112 -5.33 8.11 -2.39
N GLY A 113 -5.01 7.90 -3.63
CA GLY A 113 -3.71 7.42 -4.09
C GLY A 113 -3.70 7.02 -5.55
N PRO A 114 -2.57 6.49 -6.03
CA PRO A 114 -1.33 6.21 -5.29
C PRO A 114 -0.45 7.44 -5.12
N PHE A 115 0.39 7.43 -4.09
CA PHE A 115 1.40 8.44 -3.84
C PHE A 115 2.78 7.82 -3.64
N GLY A 116 3.81 8.64 -3.79
CA GLY A 116 5.18 8.31 -3.44
C GLY A 116 6.05 7.87 -4.60
N SER A 117 7.34 7.98 -4.37
CA SER A 117 8.40 7.66 -5.33
C SER A 117 9.24 6.43 -4.91
N PHE A 118 8.84 5.75 -3.83
CA PHE A 118 9.51 4.56 -3.33
C PHE A 118 8.99 3.33 -4.07
N PHE A 119 9.68 2.95 -5.14
CA PHE A 119 9.42 1.74 -5.91
C PHE A 119 10.67 1.30 -6.64
N LEU A 120 10.70 0.05 -7.11
CA LEU A 120 11.83 -0.52 -7.82
C LEU A 120 12.16 0.28 -9.08
N ARG A 121 13.46 0.53 -9.32
CA ARG A 121 13.98 1.09 -10.56
C ARG A 121 14.35 -0.04 -11.52
N ASP A 122 13.76 -0.02 -12.71
CA ASP A 122 13.91 -1.08 -13.73
C ASP A 122 15.00 -0.77 -14.75
N ASP A 123 15.58 0.42 -14.68
CA ASP A 123 16.56 0.96 -15.62
C ASP A 123 18.01 0.50 -15.35
N THR A 124 18.18 -0.48 -14.48
CA THR A 124 19.50 -1.00 -14.07
C THR A 124 19.43 -2.49 -13.72
N ASP A 125 20.54 -3.17 -13.85
CA ASP A 125 20.75 -4.56 -13.44
C ASP A 125 21.54 -4.69 -12.13
N LYS A 126 21.81 -3.58 -11.46
CA LYS A 126 22.56 -3.55 -10.19
C LYS A 126 21.87 -4.39 -9.11
N PRO A 127 22.63 -4.93 -8.17
CA PRO A 127 22.06 -5.61 -7.00
C PRO A 127 21.08 -4.71 -6.24
N ILE A 128 20.08 -5.35 -5.65
CA ILE A 128 19.03 -4.68 -4.87
C ILE A 128 19.29 -4.95 -3.38
N VAL A 129 19.24 -3.89 -2.57
CA VAL A 129 19.26 -3.99 -1.12
C VAL A 129 17.95 -3.44 -0.59
N LEU A 130 17.21 -4.26 0.15
CA LEU A 130 15.93 -3.93 0.75
C LEU A 130 16.10 -3.90 2.27
N LEU A 131 15.79 -2.77 2.89
CA LEU A 131 15.87 -2.59 4.34
C LEU A 131 14.49 -2.26 4.90
N ALA A 132 14.06 -3.00 5.90
CA ALA A 132 12.82 -2.75 6.61
C ALA A 132 13.05 -2.65 8.11
N SER A 133 12.26 -1.80 8.79
CA SER A 133 12.16 -1.74 10.24
C SER A 133 10.68 -1.79 10.62
N GLY A 134 10.31 -2.74 11.46
CA GLY A 134 8.92 -2.92 11.89
C GLY A 134 7.96 -3.03 10.70
N THR A 135 6.89 -2.23 10.69
CA THR A 135 5.91 -2.18 9.59
C THR A 135 6.43 -1.54 8.31
N GLY A 136 7.65 -1.02 8.29
CA GLY A 136 8.36 -0.68 7.06
C GLY A 136 8.55 -1.88 6.11
N PHE A 137 8.29 -3.09 6.60
CA PHE A 137 8.20 -4.30 5.78
C PHE A 137 7.08 -4.24 4.73
N ALA A 138 5.99 -3.51 4.97
CA ALA A 138 4.85 -3.47 4.05
C ALA A 138 5.22 -3.14 2.59
N PRO A 139 5.86 -1.99 2.28
CA PRO A 139 6.26 -1.69 0.91
C PRO A 139 7.33 -2.65 0.38
N ILE A 140 8.19 -3.17 1.24
CA ILE A 140 9.23 -4.14 0.87
C ILE A 140 8.59 -5.46 0.44
N LYS A 141 7.58 -5.95 1.16
CA LYS A 141 6.80 -7.14 0.78
C LYS A 141 6.20 -6.97 -0.62
N ALA A 142 5.59 -5.82 -0.91
CA ALA A 142 5.04 -5.54 -2.23
C ALA A 142 6.12 -5.57 -3.33
N ILE A 143 7.29 -5.00 -3.08
CA ILE A 143 8.42 -5.02 -4.01
C ILE A 143 8.92 -6.46 -4.25
N ILE A 144 9.04 -7.27 -3.20
CA ILE A 144 9.46 -8.68 -3.31
C ILE A 144 8.45 -9.49 -4.15
N GLU A 145 7.16 -9.31 -3.91
CA GLU A 145 6.11 -9.94 -4.72
C GLU A 145 6.22 -9.53 -6.19
N HIS A 146 6.46 -8.24 -6.45
CA HIS A 146 6.66 -7.70 -7.80
C HIS A 146 7.89 -8.30 -8.48
N LEU A 147 9.03 -8.37 -7.79
CA LEU A 147 10.25 -8.99 -8.30
C LEU A 147 10.01 -10.44 -8.74
N ARG A 148 9.32 -11.21 -7.90
CA ARG A 148 9.01 -12.62 -8.19
C ARG A 148 8.05 -12.75 -9.37
N HIS A 149 7.03 -11.95 -9.43
CA HIS A 149 6.04 -11.95 -10.53
C HIS A 149 6.67 -11.62 -11.87
N LYS A 150 7.56 -10.63 -11.90
CA LYS A 150 8.28 -10.22 -13.12
C LYS A 150 9.45 -11.14 -13.49
N GLY A 151 9.80 -12.10 -12.66
CA GLY A 151 10.95 -12.98 -12.88
C GLY A 151 12.29 -12.23 -12.89
N ILE A 152 12.41 -11.16 -12.08
CA ILE A 152 13.63 -10.37 -11.99
C ILE A 152 14.69 -11.18 -11.25
N THR A 153 15.84 -11.40 -11.90
CA THR A 153 16.95 -12.22 -11.40
C THR A 153 18.08 -11.42 -10.79
N ARG A 154 17.93 -10.10 -10.65
CA ARG A 154 18.94 -9.25 -10.00
C ARG A 154 19.23 -9.78 -8.59
N PRO A 155 20.51 -9.85 -8.16
CA PRO A 155 20.85 -10.20 -6.79
C PRO A 155 20.11 -9.29 -5.80
N THR A 156 19.37 -9.89 -4.87
CA THR A 156 18.54 -9.14 -3.92
C THR A 156 18.86 -9.57 -2.50
N HIS A 157 19.19 -8.60 -1.65
CA HIS A 157 19.47 -8.79 -0.24
C HIS A 157 18.40 -8.08 0.58
N PHE A 158 17.75 -8.82 1.46
CA PHE A 158 16.67 -8.29 2.31
C PHE A 158 17.09 -8.35 3.78
N TYR A 159 16.97 -7.22 4.46
CA TYR A 159 17.22 -7.08 5.88
C TYR A 159 15.97 -6.50 6.56
N TRP A 160 15.52 -7.20 7.60
CA TRP A 160 14.37 -6.74 8.38
C TRP A 160 14.73 -6.69 9.86
N GLY A 161 14.76 -5.48 10.42
CA GLY A 161 15.10 -5.23 11.82
C GLY A 161 13.86 -4.94 12.65
N GLY A 162 13.94 -5.32 13.92
CA GLY A 162 12.94 -5.03 14.93
C GLY A 162 13.57 -4.91 16.31
N ARG A 163 12.87 -4.30 17.24
CA ARG A 163 13.31 -4.17 18.64
C ARG A 163 13.03 -5.44 19.45
N ARG A 164 12.01 -6.17 19.04
CA ARG A 164 11.53 -7.40 19.67
C ARG A 164 11.25 -8.45 18.58
N PRO A 165 11.29 -9.76 18.91
CA PRO A 165 10.91 -10.81 17.96
C PRO A 165 9.54 -10.59 17.33
N ALA A 166 8.55 -10.09 18.09
CA ALA A 166 7.20 -9.82 17.58
C ALA A 166 7.13 -8.68 16.54
N ASP A 167 8.18 -7.88 16.38
CA ASP A 167 8.27 -6.86 15.34
C ASP A 167 8.58 -7.48 13.96
N LEU A 168 9.00 -8.74 13.93
CA LEU A 168 9.27 -9.54 12.73
C LEU A 168 8.11 -10.53 12.52
N TYR A 169 6.96 -10.02 12.15
CA TYR A 169 5.69 -10.75 12.02
C TYR A 169 5.48 -11.41 10.65
#